data_9aef4d1c54b81782dad5b40d81d0497e
#
_entry.id   9aef4d1c54b81782dad5b40d81d0497e
#
_cell.length_a   1.000
_cell.length_b   1.000
_cell.length_c   1.000
_cell.angle_alpha   90.00
_cell.angle_beta   90.00
_cell.angle_gamma   90.00
#
_symmetry.space_group_name_H-M   'P 1'
#
loop_
_entity.id
_entity.type
_entity.pdbx_description
1 polymer ?
#
loop_
_entity_poly.entity_id
_entity_poly.type
_entity_poly.pdbx_seq_one_letter_code
_entity_poly.pdbx_strand_id
1 'polypeptide(L)'
;GLKTTPRQFAIYSVACAFLTALLVMPFGLPLYVPGLALVIGGLGLPRMILSFLVKRRIKKFTANFAEAIDLIVRGVRTGMTVGECLGVVGREMPEPIGIEFRSITEGLQMGLTLEESINRFTARVPSNETRFFSIVLVTQQTTGGNLAETLAKLAGILRDRKRMRDKIRALSSEAKSSAGIIGSLPFAVGAILSFIAPDYVSILFTTSAGNWCVFAGFLIMTVGVLVMRKMINFDF
;
A
#
# COMPACT_ATOMS: atom_id res chain seq x y z
N GLY A 1 -5.47 5.15 -14.86
CA GLY A 1 -5.79 6.40 -14.46
C GLY A 1 -6.97 6.65 -13.57
N LEU A 2 -6.73 7.31 -12.47
CA LEU A 2 -7.78 8.06 -11.82
C LEU A 2 -8.05 9.27 -12.73
N LYS A 3 -9.21 9.32 -13.39
CA LYS A 3 -9.66 10.47 -14.19
C LYS A 3 -10.09 11.64 -13.27
N THR A 4 -9.28 11.96 -12.28
CA THR A 4 -9.52 13.14 -11.45
C THR A 4 -8.95 14.33 -12.19
N THR A 5 -9.82 15.17 -12.74
CA THR A 5 -9.43 16.46 -13.29
C THR A 5 -8.85 17.33 -12.15
N PRO A 6 -7.87 18.20 -12.43
CA PRO A 6 -7.30 19.10 -11.42
C PRO A 6 -8.36 19.94 -10.70
N ARG A 7 -9.49 20.22 -11.37
CA ARG A 7 -10.66 20.90 -10.76
C ARG A 7 -11.35 20.06 -9.69
N GLN A 8 -11.55 18.76 -9.92
CA GLN A 8 -12.14 17.87 -8.91
C GLN A 8 -11.24 17.73 -7.68
N PHE A 9 -9.92 17.65 -7.89
CA PHE A 9 -8.95 17.63 -6.79
C PHE A 9 -9.03 18.90 -5.94
N ALA A 10 -9.12 20.08 -6.58
CA ALA A 10 -9.29 21.36 -5.87
C ALA A 10 -10.59 21.41 -5.05
N ILE A 11 -11.71 20.92 -5.60
CA ILE A 11 -13.00 20.86 -4.91
C ILE A 11 -12.91 19.95 -3.67
N TYR A 12 -12.33 18.75 -3.79
CA TYR A 12 -12.14 17.85 -2.64
C TYR A 12 -11.19 18.42 -1.59
N SER A 13 -10.14 19.14 -2.00
CA SER A 13 -9.21 19.84 -1.11
C SER A 13 -9.91 20.92 -0.29
N VAL A 14 -10.72 21.76 -0.94
CA VAL A 14 -11.50 22.81 -0.28
C VAL A 14 -12.58 22.22 0.64
N ALA A 15 -13.28 21.16 0.21
CA ALA A 15 -14.27 20.49 1.04
C ALA A 15 -13.66 19.87 2.30
N CYS A 16 -12.50 19.19 2.19
CA CYS A 16 -11.76 18.65 3.33
C CYS A 16 -11.26 19.75 4.28
N ALA A 17 -10.75 20.87 3.74
CA ALA A 17 -10.32 22.02 4.52
C ALA A 17 -11.47 22.61 5.33
N PHE A 18 -12.63 22.77 4.70
CA PHE A 18 -13.84 23.31 5.36
C PHE A 18 -14.36 22.35 6.43
N LEU A 19 -14.36 21.06 6.16
CA LEU A 19 -14.83 20.03 7.10
C LEU A 19 -13.92 19.93 8.33
N THR A 20 -12.59 20.03 8.16
CA THR A 20 -11.64 20.03 9.28
C THR A 20 -11.74 21.31 10.12
N ALA A 21 -11.94 22.47 9.50
CA ALA A 21 -12.17 23.72 10.20
C ALA A 21 -13.47 23.70 11.02
N LEU A 22 -14.56 23.16 10.44
CA LEU A 22 -15.86 23.02 11.10
C LEU A 22 -15.80 22.07 12.31
N LEU A 23 -14.99 21.02 12.22
CA LEU A 23 -14.84 20.01 13.28
C LEU A 23 -14.02 20.53 14.47
N VAL A 24 -13.13 21.49 14.24
CA VAL A 24 -12.28 22.10 15.29
C VAL A 24 -12.95 23.32 15.96
N MET A 25 -13.91 23.96 15.28
CA MET A 25 -14.59 25.19 15.77
C MET A 25 -15.31 25.01 17.12
N PRO A 26 -16.01 23.88 17.43
CA PRO A 26 -16.74 23.77 18.72
C PRO A 26 -15.84 23.57 19.94
N PHE A 27 -14.52 23.32 19.76
CA PHE A 27 -13.61 23.13 20.89
C PHE A 27 -13.11 24.45 21.56
N GLY A 28 -13.56 25.61 21.12
CA GLY A 28 -13.19 26.88 21.75
C GLY A 28 -11.71 27.25 21.75
N LEU A 29 -10.93 26.64 20.85
CA LEU A 29 -9.49 26.82 20.74
C LEU A 29 -9.12 28.16 20.10
N PRO A 30 -7.95 28.73 20.45
CA PRO A 30 -7.51 30.04 19.89
C PRO A 30 -7.50 30.01 18.35
N LEU A 31 -7.78 31.14 17.73
CA LEU A 31 -8.06 31.33 16.29
C LEU A 31 -6.95 30.79 15.34
N TYR A 32 -5.71 30.63 15.82
CA TYR A 32 -4.61 30.06 15.03
C TYR A 32 -4.73 28.54 14.85
N VAL A 33 -5.45 27.81 15.74
CA VAL A 33 -5.61 26.34 15.64
C VAL A 33 -6.51 25.92 14.48
N PRO A 34 -7.73 26.53 14.30
CA PRO A 34 -8.53 26.26 13.11
C PRO A 34 -7.85 26.72 11.81
N GLY A 35 -7.03 27.78 11.83
CA GLY A 35 -6.22 28.19 10.68
C GLY A 35 -5.19 27.13 10.26
N LEU A 36 -4.49 26.55 11.23
CA LEU A 36 -3.53 25.47 11.01
C LEU A 36 -4.22 24.18 10.53
N ALA A 37 -5.38 23.87 11.11
CA ALA A 37 -6.21 22.73 10.71
C ALA A 37 -6.71 22.86 9.26
N LEU A 38 -7.04 24.07 8.82
CA LEU A 38 -7.47 24.37 7.44
C LEU A 38 -6.33 24.12 6.44
N VAL A 39 -5.10 24.53 6.77
CA VAL A 39 -3.92 24.31 5.92
C VAL A 39 -3.56 22.81 5.86
N ILE A 40 -3.52 22.13 6.99
CA ILE A 40 -3.19 20.71 7.07
C ILE A 40 -4.29 19.85 6.41
N GLY A 41 -5.55 20.15 6.68
CA GLY A 41 -6.70 19.46 6.11
C GLY A 41 -6.85 19.69 4.60
N GLY A 42 -6.60 20.90 4.13
CA GLY A 42 -6.75 21.27 2.72
C GLY A 42 -5.63 20.75 1.82
N LEU A 43 -4.39 20.76 2.28
CA LEU A 43 -3.23 20.36 1.49
C LEU A 43 -2.71 18.97 1.84
N GLY A 44 -2.76 18.59 3.12
CA GLY A 44 -2.19 17.34 3.61
C GLY A 44 -3.07 16.12 3.34
N LEU A 45 -4.33 16.17 3.76
CA LEU A 45 -5.26 15.05 3.65
C LEU A 45 -5.50 14.58 2.20
N PRO A 46 -5.81 15.45 1.23
CA PRO A 46 -6.05 14.99 -0.15
C PRO A 46 -4.81 14.37 -0.79
N ARG A 47 -3.62 14.93 -0.53
CA ARG A 47 -2.35 14.35 -1.01
C ARG A 47 -2.07 12.99 -0.39
N MET A 48 -2.32 12.83 0.92
CA MET A 48 -2.13 11.56 1.62
C MET A 48 -3.09 10.48 1.09
N ILE A 49 -4.36 10.81 0.89
CA ILE A 49 -5.36 9.90 0.31
C ILE A 49 -4.96 9.51 -1.12
N LEU A 50 -4.57 10.48 -1.95
CA LEU A 50 -4.17 10.22 -3.33
C LEU A 50 -2.94 9.32 -3.39
N SER A 51 -1.91 9.60 -2.59
CA SER A 51 -0.71 8.77 -2.53
C SER A 51 -1.01 7.35 -2.02
N PHE A 52 -1.94 7.20 -1.09
CA PHE A 52 -2.40 5.91 -0.61
C PHE A 52 -3.13 5.11 -1.70
N LEU A 53 -4.03 5.75 -2.45
CA LEU A 53 -4.75 5.13 -3.57
C LEU A 53 -3.79 4.71 -4.70
N VAL A 54 -2.82 5.57 -5.05
CA VAL A 54 -1.79 5.25 -6.05
C VAL A 54 -0.93 4.07 -5.58
N LYS A 55 -0.44 4.09 -4.34
CA LYS A 55 0.32 2.97 -3.76
C LYS A 55 -0.48 1.67 -3.75
N ARG A 56 -1.76 1.73 -3.38
CA ARG A 56 -2.67 0.57 -3.39
C ARG A 56 -2.87 0.02 -4.81
N ARG A 57 -3.01 0.90 -5.81
CA ARG A 57 -3.14 0.51 -7.23
C ARG A 57 -1.86 -0.16 -7.73
N ILE A 58 -0.69 0.45 -7.49
CA ILE A 58 0.61 -0.14 -7.85
C ILE A 58 0.81 -1.49 -7.17
N LYS A 59 0.47 -1.61 -5.88
CA LYS A 59 0.56 -2.88 -5.16
C LYS A 59 -0.34 -3.96 -5.76
N LYS A 60 -1.58 -3.61 -6.17
CA LYS A 60 -2.49 -4.53 -6.85
C LYS A 60 -1.95 -4.93 -8.24
N PHE A 61 -1.35 -3.98 -8.96
CA PHE A 61 -0.69 -4.23 -10.24
C PHE A 61 0.46 -5.24 -10.07
N THR A 62 1.42 -4.95 -9.18
CA THR A 62 2.61 -5.78 -8.96
C THR A 62 2.25 -7.19 -8.46
N ALA A 63 1.16 -7.34 -7.68
CA ALA A 63 0.73 -8.63 -7.17
C ALA A 63 0.36 -9.65 -8.27
N ASN A 64 -0.17 -9.18 -9.40
CA ASN A 64 -0.60 -10.02 -10.53
C ASN A 64 0.31 -9.86 -11.76
N PHE A 65 1.36 -9.03 -11.67
CA PHE A 65 2.23 -8.73 -12.81
C PHE A 65 3.01 -9.94 -13.31
N ALA A 66 3.40 -10.85 -12.41
CA ALA A 66 4.06 -12.11 -12.78
C ALA A 66 3.19 -12.96 -13.71
N GLU A 67 1.88 -13.02 -13.47
CA GLU A 67 0.93 -13.76 -14.31
C GLU A 67 0.80 -13.14 -15.70
N ALA A 68 0.81 -11.81 -15.79
CA ALA A 68 0.83 -11.10 -17.06
C ALA A 68 2.10 -11.41 -17.88
N ILE A 69 3.27 -11.46 -17.22
CA ILE A 69 4.54 -11.85 -17.87
C ILE A 69 4.49 -13.31 -18.33
N ASP A 70 3.94 -14.22 -17.54
CA ASP A 70 3.78 -15.62 -17.92
C ASP A 70 2.90 -15.78 -19.17
N LEU A 71 1.86 -14.96 -19.31
CA LEU A 71 1.01 -14.95 -20.50
C LEU A 71 1.80 -14.50 -21.74
N ILE A 72 2.64 -13.47 -21.62
CA ILE A 72 3.55 -13.03 -22.69
C ILE A 72 4.54 -14.14 -23.05
N VAL A 73 5.17 -14.78 -22.05
CA VAL A 73 6.13 -15.88 -22.26
C VAL A 73 5.50 -17.02 -23.05
N ARG A 74 4.26 -17.40 -22.70
CA ARG A 74 3.53 -18.46 -23.44
C ARG A 74 3.26 -18.04 -24.88
N GLY A 75 2.79 -16.81 -25.10
CA GLY A 75 2.53 -16.31 -26.45
C GLY A 75 3.79 -16.25 -27.33
N VAL A 76 4.90 -15.72 -26.79
CA VAL A 76 6.18 -15.67 -27.53
C VAL A 76 6.70 -17.08 -27.84
N ARG A 77 6.56 -18.06 -26.95
CA ARG A 77 6.96 -19.47 -27.18
C ARG A 77 6.13 -20.14 -28.26
N THR A 78 4.89 -19.73 -28.46
CA THR A 78 4.03 -20.21 -29.57
C THR A 78 4.24 -19.46 -30.88
N GLY A 79 5.21 -18.52 -30.93
CA GLY A 79 5.56 -17.78 -32.14
C GLY A 79 4.78 -16.48 -32.34
N MET A 80 3.97 -16.05 -31.37
CA MET A 80 3.29 -14.75 -31.44
C MET A 80 4.29 -13.60 -31.33
N THR A 81 3.99 -12.51 -32.04
CA THR A 81 4.77 -11.28 -31.89
C THR A 81 4.59 -10.64 -30.50
N VAL A 82 5.59 -9.88 -30.07
CA VAL A 82 5.51 -9.19 -28.76
C VAL A 82 4.28 -8.29 -28.68
N GLY A 83 3.97 -7.54 -29.75
CA GLY A 83 2.81 -6.67 -29.80
C GLY A 83 1.48 -7.40 -29.61
N GLU A 84 1.32 -8.56 -30.23
CA GLU A 84 0.15 -9.43 -30.08
C GLU A 84 0.04 -9.95 -28.63
N CYS A 85 1.14 -10.40 -28.05
CA CYS A 85 1.17 -10.86 -26.65
C CYS A 85 0.75 -9.75 -25.68
N LEU A 86 1.23 -8.51 -25.87
CA LEU A 86 0.82 -7.35 -25.09
C LEU A 86 -0.68 -7.07 -25.24
N GLY A 87 -1.22 -7.23 -26.47
CA GLY A 87 -2.65 -7.12 -26.75
C GLY A 87 -3.49 -8.19 -26.05
N VAL A 88 -3.01 -9.44 -25.99
CA VAL A 88 -3.67 -10.53 -25.25
C VAL A 88 -3.72 -10.19 -23.76
N VAL A 89 -2.61 -9.77 -23.18
CA VAL A 89 -2.58 -9.34 -21.75
C VAL A 89 -3.57 -8.21 -21.49
N GLY A 90 -3.67 -7.24 -22.42
CA GLY A 90 -4.62 -6.13 -22.31
C GLY A 90 -6.09 -6.57 -22.28
N ARG A 91 -6.43 -7.69 -22.93
CA ARG A 91 -7.79 -8.24 -23.00
C ARG A 91 -8.09 -9.21 -21.85
N GLU A 92 -7.15 -10.13 -21.55
CA GLU A 92 -7.36 -11.22 -20.62
C GLU A 92 -7.15 -10.85 -19.15
N MET A 93 -6.23 -9.90 -18.89
CA MET A 93 -5.88 -9.59 -17.50
C MET A 93 -6.85 -8.59 -16.86
N PRO A 94 -7.22 -8.80 -15.58
CA PRO A 94 -8.07 -7.88 -14.85
C PRO A 94 -7.39 -6.53 -14.56
N GLU A 95 -8.19 -5.52 -14.23
CA GLU A 95 -7.68 -4.22 -13.80
C GLU A 95 -6.88 -4.31 -12.49
N PRO A 96 -5.77 -3.59 -12.38
CA PRO A 96 -5.28 -2.49 -13.22
C PRO A 96 -4.37 -2.89 -14.38
N ILE A 97 -4.01 -4.18 -14.55
CA ILE A 97 -3.04 -4.64 -15.56
C ILE A 97 -3.61 -4.44 -16.97
N GLY A 98 -4.82 -4.93 -17.23
CA GLY A 98 -5.44 -4.87 -18.55
C GLY A 98 -5.49 -3.45 -19.12
N ILE A 99 -5.82 -2.44 -18.31
CA ILE A 99 -5.85 -1.03 -18.76
C ILE A 99 -4.47 -0.54 -19.22
N GLU A 100 -3.43 -0.85 -18.44
CA GLU A 100 -2.08 -0.38 -18.75
C GLU A 100 -1.52 -1.04 -20.02
N PHE A 101 -1.79 -2.33 -20.20
CA PHE A 101 -1.37 -3.06 -21.39
C PHE A 101 -2.18 -2.67 -22.62
N ARG A 102 -3.49 -2.39 -22.50
CA ARG A 102 -4.28 -1.81 -23.59
C ARG A 102 -3.71 -0.45 -24.04
N SER A 103 -3.33 0.38 -23.08
CA SER A 103 -2.72 1.69 -23.40
C SER A 103 -1.36 1.56 -24.12
N ILE A 104 -0.59 0.46 -23.90
CA ILE A 104 0.61 0.17 -24.68
C ILE A 104 0.22 -0.19 -26.12
N THR A 105 -0.76 -1.09 -26.29
CA THR A 105 -1.20 -1.57 -27.60
C THR A 105 -1.83 -0.44 -28.43
N GLU A 106 -2.64 0.42 -27.82
CA GLU A 106 -3.19 1.62 -28.43
C GLU A 106 -2.08 2.56 -28.92
N GLY A 107 -1.03 2.75 -28.10
CA GLY A 107 0.15 3.52 -28.52
C GLY A 107 0.83 2.96 -29.77
N LEU A 108 1.04 1.63 -29.80
CA LEU A 108 1.61 0.96 -30.97
C LEU A 108 0.73 1.11 -32.20
N GLN A 109 -0.60 1.00 -32.06
CA GLN A 109 -1.55 1.20 -33.17
C GLN A 109 -1.57 2.64 -33.69
N MET A 110 -1.26 3.62 -32.84
CA MET A 110 -1.10 5.02 -33.20
C MET A 110 0.27 5.35 -33.83
N GLY A 111 1.14 4.34 -34.02
CA GLY A 111 2.45 4.51 -34.64
C GLY A 111 3.59 4.84 -33.67
N LEU A 112 3.37 4.80 -32.36
CA LEU A 112 4.46 4.92 -31.40
C LEU A 112 5.36 3.67 -31.45
N THR A 113 6.65 3.87 -31.21
CA THR A 113 7.58 2.74 -31.06
C THR A 113 7.26 1.93 -29.79
N LEU A 114 7.71 0.67 -29.76
CA LEU A 114 7.57 -0.14 -28.55
C LEU A 114 8.27 0.51 -27.36
N GLU A 115 9.46 1.04 -27.56
CA GLU A 115 10.24 1.74 -26.55
C GLU A 115 9.49 2.92 -25.95
N GLU A 116 8.92 3.80 -26.80
CA GLU A 116 8.13 4.95 -26.33
C GLU A 116 6.88 4.52 -25.57
N SER A 117 6.17 3.50 -26.04
CA SER A 117 4.96 2.97 -25.40
C SER A 117 5.27 2.37 -24.04
N ILE A 118 6.38 1.63 -23.92
CA ILE A 118 6.84 1.03 -22.66
C ILE A 118 7.38 2.09 -21.70
N ASN A 119 8.07 3.12 -22.17
CA ASN A 119 8.52 4.22 -21.33
C ASN A 119 7.34 5.00 -20.74
N ARG A 120 6.28 5.25 -21.52
CA ARG A 120 5.02 5.84 -21.01
C ARG A 120 4.34 4.94 -19.98
N PHE A 121 4.33 3.64 -20.19
CA PHE A 121 3.81 2.66 -19.24
C PHE A 121 4.61 2.69 -17.92
N THR A 122 5.94 2.68 -17.96
CA THR A 122 6.80 2.73 -16.77
C THR A 122 6.61 4.03 -15.98
N ALA A 123 6.37 5.15 -16.65
CA ALA A 123 6.05 6.43 -16.02
C ALA A 123 4.69 6.39 -15.29
N ARG A 124 3.69 5.67 -15.82
CA ARG A 124 2.36 5.53 -15.19
C ARG A 124 2.36 4.55 -14.02
N VAL A 125 3.20 3.52 -14.07
CA VAL A 125 3.33 2.47 -13.03
C VAL A 125 4.79 2.41 -12.57
N PRO A 126 5.26 3.37 -11.77
CA PRO A 126 6.65 3.44 -11.34
C PRO A 126 6.92 2.38 -10.26
N SER A 127 7.31 1.17 -10.69
CA SER A 127 7.77 0.09 -9.81
C SER A 127 9.09 -0.49 -10.32
N ASN A 128 9.84 -1.17 -9.44
CA ASN A 128 11.08 -1.82 -9.84
C ASN A 128 10.82 -2.94 -10.87
N GLU A 129 9.70 -3.62 -10.73
CA GLU A 129 9.26 -4.72 -11.58
C GLU A 129 8.96 -4.25 -13.01
N THR A 130 8.25 -3.12 -13.14
CA THR A 130 7.93 -2.54 -14.46
C THR A 130 9.17 -1.98 -15.14
N ARG A 131 10.10 -1.39 -14.37
CA ARG A 131 11.40 -0.93 -14.89
C ARG A 131 12.21 -2.09 -15.47
N PHE A 132 12.31 -3.17 -14.70
CA PHE A 132 13.07 -4.34 -15.13
C PHE A 132 12.45 -4.98 -16.38
N PHE A 133 11.13 -5.11 -16.39
CA PHE A 133 10.37 -5.58 -17.55
C PHE A 133 10.63 -4.69 -18.79
N SER A 134 10.60 -3.38 -18.64
CA SER A 134 10.88 -2.41 -19.70
C SER A 134 12.26 -2.62 -20.31
N ILE A 135 13.29 -2.69 -19.47
CA ILE A 135 14.68 -2.90 -19.91
C ILE A 135 14.80 -4.22 -20.68
N VAL A 136 14.27 -5.31 -20.12
CA VAL A 136 14.33 -6.63 -20.77
C VAL A 136 13.62 -6.60 -22.13
N LEU A 137 12.42 -6.03 -22.18
CA LEU A 137 11.61 -6.03 -23.39
C LEU A 137 12.28 -5.22 -24.52
N VAL A 138 12.73 -4.02 -24.22
CA VAL A 138 13.39 -3.12 -25.20
C VAL A 138 14.73 -3.70 -25.64
N THR A 139 15.57 -4.17 -24.71
CA THR A 139 16.88 -4.73 -25.05
C THR A 139 16.76 -5.99 -25.89
N GLN A 140 15.84 -6.91 -25.55
CA GLN A 140 15.70 -8.17 -26.30
C GLN A 140 15.07 -7.96 -27.69
N GLN A 141 14.27 -6.91 -27.87
CA GLN A 141 13.75 -6.53 -29.19
C GLN A 141 14.87 -6.06 -30.13
N THR A 142 15.86 -5.33 -29.61
CA THR A 142 16.98 -4.80 -30.40
C THR A 142 18.06 -5.81 -30.66
N THR A 143 18.37 -6.69 -29.69
CA THR A 143 19.46 -7.69 -29.78
C THR A 143 19.00 -9.05 -30.34
N GLY A 144 17.69 -9.28 -30.47
CA GLY A 144 17.18 -10.56 -30.99
C GLY A 144 17.41 -11.76 -30.08
N GLY A 145 17.66 -11.54 -28.79
CA GLY A 145 17.93 -12.57 -27.80
C GLY A 145 16.70 -13.41 -27.43
N ASN A 146 16.88 -14.41 -26.53
CA ASN A 146 15.79 -15.26 -26.07
C ASN A 146 14.89 -14.54 -25.05
N LEU A 147 13.97 -13.70 -25.59
CA LEU A 147 13.01 -12.93 -24.81
C LEU A 147 12.16 -13.82 -23.89
N ALA A 148 11.70 -14.95 -24.38
CA ALA A 148 10.83 -15.86 -23.63
C ALA A 148 11.55 -16.40 -22.38
N GLU A 149 12.82 -16.77 -22.48
CA GLU A 149 13.59 -17.28 -21.34
C GLU A 149 13.87 -16.19 -20.31
N THR A 150 14.24 -14.99 -20.78
CA THR A 150 14.54 -13.86 -19.89
C THR A 150 13.31 -13.38 -19.14
N LEU A 151 12.16 -13.29 -19.81
CA LEU A 151 10.88 -12.97 -19.18
C LEU A 151 10.40 -14.08 -18.23
N ALA A 152 10.63 -15.35 -18.56
CA ALA A 152 10.30 -16.47 -17.68
C ALA A 152 11.11 -16.42 -16.37
N LYS A 153 12.41 -16.10 -16.44
CA LYS A 153 13.24 -15.87 -15.25
C LYS A 153 12.70 -14.68 -14.40
N LEU A 154 12.31 -13.59 -15.04
CA LEU A 154 11.71 -12.46 -14.35
C LEU A 154 10.40 -12.85 -13.66
N ALA A 155 9.51 -13.54 -14.34
CA ALA A 155 8.25 -14.03 -13.76
C ALA A 155 8.49 -14.96 -12.56
N GLY A 156 9.51 -15.83 -12.64
CA GLY A 156 9.96 -16.70 -11.55
C GLY A 156 10.35 -15.88 -10.30
N ILE A 157 11.26 -14.93 -10.47
CA ILE A 157 11.71 -14.04 -9.39
C ILE A 157 10.53 -13.30 -8.73
N LEU A 158 9.60 -12.79 -9.53
CA LEU A 158 8.43 -12.07 -9.01
C LEU A 158 7.50 -12.98 -8.20
N ARG A 159 7.30 -14.23 -8.65
CA ARG A 159 6.51 -15.23 -7.91
C ARG A 159 7.18 -15.62 -6.60
N ASP A 160 8.48 -15.84 -6.61
CA ASP A 160 9.21 -16.20 -5.39
C ASP A 160 9.20 -15.05 -4.36
N ARG A 161 9.36 -13.80 -4.81
CA ARG A 161 9.17 -12.62 -3.96
C ARG A 161 7.76 -12.53 -3.39
N LYS A 162 6.73 -12.84 -4.19
CA LYS A 162 5.33 -12.86 -3.73
C LYS A 162 5.14 -13.93 -2.67
N ARG A 163 5.57 -15.18 -2.94
CA ARG A 163 5.49 -16.30 -1.99
C ARG A 163 6.20 -16.01 -0.68
N MET A 164 7.39 -15.40 -0.75
CA MET A 164 8.15 -15.03 0.45
C MET A 164 7.39 -13.98 1.27
N ARG A 165 6.86 -12.94 0.64
CA ARG A 165 6.02 -11.93 1.31
C ARG A 165 4.77 -12.53 1.94
N ASP A 166 4.13 -13.47 1.28
CA ASP A 166 2.92 -14.12 1.78
C ASP A 166 3.25 -15.02 3.00
N LYS A 167 4.39 -15.76 2.97
CA LYS A 167 4.88 -16.52 4.12
C LYS A 167 5.19 -15.62 5.32
N ILE A 168 5.92 -14.52 5.11
CA ILE A 168 6.24 -13.55 6.16
C ILE A 168 4.94 -12.98 6.76
N ARG A 169 3.96 -12.66 5.93
CA ARG A 169 2.66 -12.15 6.39
C ARG A 169 1.90 -13.18 7.21
N ALA A 170 1.90 -14.45 6.81
CA ALA A 170 1.26 -15.53 7.55
C ALA A 170 1.89 -15.69 8.94
N LEU A 171 3.22 -15.80 9.03
CA LEU A 171 3.96 -15.90 10.29
C LEU A 171 3.76 -14.65 11.18
N SER A 172 3.81 -13.46 10.57
CA SER A 172 3.55 -12.22 11.30
C SER A 172 2.11 -12.10 11.79
N SER A 173 1.14 -12.70 11.09
CA SER A 173 -0.26 -12.68 11.49
C SER A 173 -0.48 -13.47 12.79
N GLU A 174 0.15 -14.62 12.92
CA GLU A 174 0.09 -15.45 14.14
C GLU A 174 0.68 -14.70 15.34
N ALA A 175 1.87 -14.12 15.18
CA ALA A 175 2.50 -13.31 16.21
C ALA A 175 1.66 -12.08 16.59
N LYS A 176 1.01 -11.42 15.61
CA LYS A 176 0.12 -10.27 15.86
C LYS A 176 -1.12 -10.67 16.66
N SER A 177 -1.72 -11.80 16.33
CA SER A 177 -2.89 -12.31 17.06
C SER A 177 -2.56 -12.63 18.50
N SER A 178 -1.45 -13.35 18.75
CA SER A 178 -0.98 -13.67 20.10
C SER A 178 -0.63 -12.40 20.89
N ALA A 179 0.06 -11.44 20.28
CA ALA A 179 0.38 -10.17 20.90
C ALA A 179 -0.88 -9.34 21.22
N GLY A 180 -1.90 -9.40 20.37
CA GLY A 180 -3.19 -8.75 20.59
C GLY A 180 -3.93 -9.33 21.79
N ILE A 181 -3.96 -10.65 21.93
CA ILE A 181 -4.59 -11.35 23.07
C ILE A 181 -3.86 -11.00 24.36
N ILE A 182 -2.53 -11.14 24.40
CA ILE A 182 -1.73 -10.84 25.59
C ILE A 182 -1.84 -9.36 25.97
N GLY A 183 -1.81 -8.46 24.97
CA GLY A 183 -1.93 -7.01 25.20
C GLY A 183 -3.31 -6.56 25.66
N SER A 184 -4.37 -7.31 25.37
CA SER A 184 -5.75 -7.01 25.85
C SER A 184 -6.01 -7.50 27.28
N LEU A 185 -5.21 -8.42 27.79
CA LEU A 185 -5.43 -9.09 29.06
C LEU A 185 -5.45 -8.12 30.27
N PRO A 186 -4.53 -7.15 30.41
CA PRO A 186 -4.58 -6.18 31.52
C PRO A 186 -5.85 -5.33 31.50
N PHE A 187 -6.34 -4.96 30.30
CA PHE A 187 -7.57 -4.18 30.16
C PHE A 187 -8.81 -5.01 30.53
N ALA A 188 -8.83 -6.29 30.11
CA ALA A 188 -9.91 -7.20 30.43
C ALA A 188 -9.98 -7.47 31.96
N VAL A 189 -8.82 -7.72 32.60
CA VAL A 189 -8.74 -7.91 34.06
C VAL A 189 -9.15 -6.63 34.79
N GLY A 190 -8.67 -5.47 34.36
CA GLY A 190 -9.06 -4.18 34.97
C GLY A 190 -10.56 -3.89 34.86
N ALA A 191 -11.18 -4.21 33.68
CA ALA A 191 -12.62 -4.07 33.51
C ALA A 191 -13.40 -5.03 34.45
N ILE A 192 -13.01 -6.30 34.53
CA ILE A 192 -13.66 -7.29 35.39
C ILE A 192 -13.57 -6.87 36.87
N LEU A 193 -12.39 -6.44 37.32
CA LEU A 193 -12.19 -5.96 38.69
C LEU A 193 -13.02 -4.71 39.00
N SER A 194 -13.20 -3.83 38.03
CA SER A 194 -14.03 -2.64 38.21
C SER A 194 -15.53 -2.98 38.42
N PHE A 195 -15.99 -4.13 37.90
CA PHE A 195 -17.36 -4.62 38.14
C PHE A 195 -17.51 -5.39 39.41
N ILE A 196 -16.50 -6.22 39.81
CA ILE A 196 -16.60 -7.11 40.96
C ILE A 196 -16.24 -6.38 42.25
N ALA A 197 -15.22 -5.51 42.23
CA ALA A 197 -14.68 -4.82 43.41
C ALA A 197 -14.32 -3.36 43.10
N PRO A 198 -15.33 -2.46 42.87
CA PRO A 198 -15.10 -1.06 42.51
C PRO A 198 -14.27 -0.31 43.56
N ASP A 199 -14.44 -0.62 44.86
CA ASP A 199 -13.70 0.01 45.94
C ASP A 199 -12.19 -0.29 45.88
N TYR A 200 -11.84 -1.52 45.48
CA TYR A 200 -10.45 -1.92 45.30
C TYR A 200 -9.75 -1.18 44.13
N VAL A 201 -10.47 -1.01 43.06
CA VAL A 201 -9.96 -0.27 41.86
C VAL A 201 -9.87 1.21 42.17
N SER A 202 -10.79 1.77 42.95
CA SER A 202 -10.77 3.21 43.32
C SER A 202 -9.51 3.60 44.11
N ILE A 203 -8.98 2.71 44.98
CA ILE A 203 -7.74 2.93 45.71
C ILE A 203 -6.55 3.13 44.77
N LEU A 204 -6.55 2.45 43.63
CA LEU A 204 -5.48 2.55 42.64
C LEU A 204 -5.38 3.94 42.00
N PHE A 205 -6.52 4.65 41.90
CA PHE A 205 -6.59 5.99 41.31
C PHE A 205 -6.62 7.14 42.35
N THR A 206 -6.99 6.85 43.61
CA THR A 206 -7.08 7.87 44.65
C THR A 206 -5.82 8.00 45.49
N THR A 207 -4.99 6.95 45.56
CA THR A 207 -3.78 6.92 46.36
C THR A 207 -2.55 7.32 45.55
N SER A 208 -1.67 8.16 46.10
CA SER A 208 -0.42 8.56 45.42
C SER A 208 0.46 7.35 45.03
N ALA A 209 0.55 6.34 45.87
CA ALA A 209 1.25 5.07 45.56
C ALA A 209 0.58 4.32 44.39
N GLY A 210 -0.76 4.28 44.33
CA GLY A 210 -1.53 3.67 43.26
C GLY A 210 -1.27 4.32 41.89
N ASN A 211 -1.27 5.66 41.85
CA ASN A 211 -0.96 6.40 40.63
C ASN A 211 0.44 6.11 40.08
N TRP A 212 1.45 5.97 40.94
CA TRP A 212 2.79 5.56 40.53
C TRP A 212 2.82 4.13 39.96
N CYS A 213 2.08 3.20 40.56
CA CYS A 213 1.96 1.83 40.07
C CYS A 213 1.27 1.78 38.67
N VAL A 214 0.19 2.54 38.48
CA VAL A 214 -0.51 2.63 37.16
C VAL A 214 0.43 3.23 36.11
N PHE A 215 1.14 4.30 36.45
CA PHE A 215 2.09 4.94 35.54
C PHE A 215 3.24 3.98 35.15
N ALA A 216 3.84 3.30 36.10
CA ALA A 216 4.89 2.31 35.85
C ALA A 216 4.38 1.15 35.00
N GLY A 217 3.20 0.62 35.29
CA GLY A 217 2.55 -0.44 34.51
C GLY A 217 2.28 -0.02 33.05
N PHE A 218 1.76 1.19 32.85
CA PHE A 218 1.52 1.75 31.51
C PHE A 218 2.83 1.95 30.74
N LEU A 219 3.89 2.40 31.39
CA LEU A 219 5.21 2.58 30.79
C LEU A 219 5.80 1.23 30.33
N ILE A 220 5.77 0.21 31.20
CA ILE A 220 6.24 -1.15 30.88
C ILE A 220 5.43 -1.72 29.72
N MET A 221 4.11 -1.57 29.73
CA MET A 221 3.24 -2.03 28.66
C MET A 221 3.53 -1.32 27.33
N THR A 222 3.77 0.00 27.36
CA THR A 222 4.15 0.76 26.15
C THR A 222 5.46 0.28 25.57
N VAL A 223 6.48 0.04 26.42
CA VAL A 223 7.77 -0.52 25.99
C VAL A 223 7.57 -1.91 25.38
N GLY A 224 6.78 -2.79 26.02
CA GLY A 224 6.46 -4.11 25.50
C GLY A 224 5.80 -4.06 24.12
N VAL A 225 4.82 -3.18 23.94
CA VAL A 225 4.15 -2.98 22.64
C VAL A 225 5.12 -2.44 21.57
N LEU A 226 6.02 -1.52 21.92
CA LEU A 226 7.03 -0.99 21.01
C LEU A 226 8.03 -2.06 20.57
N VAL A 227 8.51 -2.89 21.49
CA VAL A 227 9.41 -4.01 21.19
C VAL A 227 8.71 -5.02 20.29
N MET A 228 7.47 -5.43 20.61
CA MET A 228 6.69 -6.34 19.76
C MET A 228 6.46 -5.75 18.35
N ARG A 229 6.11 -4.46 18.26
CA ARG A 229 5.98 -3.78 16.95
C ARG A 229 7.28 -3.81 16.14
N LYS A 230 8.42 -3.59 16.79
CA LYS A 230 9.73 -3.63 16.14
C LYS A 230 10.08 -5.03 15.66
N MET A 231 9.76 -6.08 16.46
CA MET A 231 9.98 -7.48 16.08
C MET A 231 9.07 -7.96 14.95
N ILE A 232 7.84 -7.44 14.85
CA ILE A 232 6.87 -7.83 13.82
C ILE A 232 7.09 -7.08 12.49
N ASN A 233 7.62 -5.85 12.53
CA ASN A 233 7.93 -5.05 11.34
C ASN A 233 9.38 -5.30 10.88
N PHE A 234 9.74 -6.55 10.61
CA PHE A 234 10.89 -6.83 9.77
C PHE A 234 10.48 -6.59 8.31
N ASP A 235 10.72 -5.36 7.81
CA ASP A 235 10.73 -5.05 6.39
C ASP A 235 12.08 -5.51 5.81
N PHE A 236 12.02 -6.51 4.90
CA PHE A 236 13.08 -6.81 3.92
C PHE A 236 12.75 -6.20 2.56
#